data_2663db7a58df2729ee0e0e461da0cd36
#
_entry.id   2663db7a58df2729ee0e0e461da0cd36
#
_cell.length_a   1.000
_cell.length_b   1.000
_cell.length_c   1.000
_cell.angle_alpha   90.00
_cell.angle_beta   90.00
_cell.angle_gamma   90.00
#
_symmetry.space_group_name_H-M   'P 1'
#
loop_
_entity.id
_entity.type
_entity.pdbx_description
1 polymer ?
#
loop_
_entity_poly.entity_id
_entity_poly.type
_entity_poly.pdbx_seq_one_letter_code
_entity_poly.pdbx_strand_id
1 'polypeptide(L)'
;MPIMQCQAVLFDLDGVLVDSRRSIELIWHSWAASRGLDTRPFLEVAHGRRTSETLRLVAPQLDAAAEGAVLDRIEEIETRGLAAAPGAAALLRRLTEQQWAVVTSGSSAVARLRLATVGLPTPHVFITAEDVTRGKPDPAGYLLAAARLGRAPSDCIVLEDAPPGVAAGKAAGMRVITVLTTHAAAQLEAADARLAALSSLRIQPIAAGSASLELSY
;
A
#
# COMPACT_ATOMS: atom_id res chain seq x y z
N MET A 1 17.75 15.91 -10.75
CA MET A 1 16.77 14.98 -10.19
C MET A 1 17.03 14.89 -8.70
N PRO A 2 16.03 15.04 -7.84
CA PRO A 2 16.21 14.83 -6.42
C PRO A 2 16.65 13.41 -6.13
N ILE A 3 17.44 13.25 -5.05
CA ILE A 3 18.02 11.95 -4.66
C ILE A 3 17.74 11.70 -3.18
N MET A 4 17.34 10.48 -2.85
CA MET A 4 17.25 9.98 -1.48
C MET A 4 18.04 8.67 -1.36
N GLN A 5 18.64 8.43 -0.17
CA GLN A 5 19.38 7.19 0.11
C GLN A 5 18.66 6.41 1.21
N CYS A 6 18.63 5.08 1.11
CA CYS A 6 18.04 4.19 2.12
C CYS A 6 18.73 2.83 2.09
N GLN A 7 18.34 1.94 3.01
CA GLN A 7 18.75 0.53 3.00
C GLN A 7 17.59 -0.39 2.63
N ALA A 8 16.34 0.07 2.78
CA ALA A 8 15.17 -0.69 2.36
C ALA A 8 14.05 0.22 1.87
N VAL A 9 13.21 -0.33 0.99
CA VAL A 9 12.00 0.31 0.48
C VAL A 9 10.79 -0.50 0.92
N LEU A 10 9.85 0.16 1.61
CA LEU A 10 8.62 -0.44 2.11
C LEU A 10 7.47 0.04 1.22
N PHE A 11 6.89 -0.87 0.48
CA PHE A 11 5.81 -0.56 -0.47
C PHE A 11 4.45 -0.79 0.16
N ASP A 12 3.53 0.16 0.02
CA ASP A 12 2.13 -0.22 0.01
C ASP A 12 1.83 -1.09 -1.23
N LEU A 13 0.72 -1.82 -1.21
CA LEU A 13 0.34 -2.70 -2.31
C LEU A 13 -0.57 -2.01 -3.30
N ASP A 14 -1.75 -1.58 -2.84
CA ASP A 14 -2.85 -1.09 -3.65
C ASP A 14 -2.63 0.37 -4.05
N GLY A 15 -2.63 0.66 -5.35
CA GLY A 15 -2.30 1.99 -5.84
C GLY A 15 -0.79 2.26 -5.98
N VAL A 16 0.08 1.39 -5.43
CA VAL A 16 1.55 1.51 -5.53
C VAL A 16 2.14 0.42 -6.42
N LEU A 17 2.06 -0.84 -6.03
CA LEU A 17 2.55 -1.99 -6.80
C LEU A 17 1.48 -2.57 -7.72
N VAL A 18 0.22 -2.53 -7.28
CA VAL A 18 -0.94 -3.03 -8.01
C VAL A 18 -1.93 -1.89 -8.24
N ASP A 19 -2.29 -1.64 -9.49
CA ASP A 19 -3.46 -0.82 -9.80
C ASP A 19 -4.71 -1.67 -9.57
N SER A 20 -5.33 -1.46 -8.41
CA SER A 20 -6.54 -2.16 -7.95
C SER A 20 -7.77 -1.26 -7.89
N ARG A 21 -7.68 0.00 -8.31
CA ARG A 21 -8.76 1.00 -8.19
C ARG A 21 -10.08 0.49 -8.75
N ARG A 22 -10.05 -0.01 -9.98
CA ARG A 22 -11.26 -0.53 -10.64
C ARG A 22 -11.85 -1.75 -9.93
N SER A 23 -11.01 -2.65 -9.42
CA SER A 23 -11.45 -3.80 -8.63
C SER A 23 -12.13 -3.36 -7.34
N ILE A 24 -11.50 -2.45 -6.59
CA ILE A 24 -12.05 -1.88 -5.35
C ILE A 24 -13.39 -1.16 -5.62
N GLU A 25 -13.47 -0.35 -6.66
CA GLU A 25 -14.72 0.31 -7.07
C GLU A 25 -15.83 -0.69 -7.34
N LEU A 26 -15.57 -1.74 -8.11
CA LEU A 26 -16.54 -2.79 -8.43
C LEU A 26 -17.05 -3.49 -7.17
N ILE A 27 -16.17 -3.80 -6.23
CA ILE A 27 -16.51 -4.45 -4.96
C ILE A 27 -17.42 -3.56 -4.12
N TRP A 28 -17.01 -2.31 -3.88
CA TRP A 28 -17.81 -1.36 -3.10
C TRP A 28 -19.14 -1.04 -3.77
N HIS A 29 -19.19 -0.86 -5.10
CA HIS A 29 -20.44 -0.64 -5.82
C HIS A 29 -21.40 -1.82 -5.69
N SER A 30 -20.93 -3.04 -5.90
CA SER A 30 -21.75 -4.23 -5.80
C SER A 30 -22.30 -4.43 -4.38
N TRP A 31 -21.43 -4.27 -3.37
CA TRP A 31 -21.83 -4.40 -1.98
C TRP A 31 -22.80 -3.31 -1.55
N ALA A 32 -22.52 -2.03 -1.81
CA ALA A 32 -23.39 -0.92 -1.42
C ALA A 32 -24.76 -1.01 -2.08
N ALA A 33 -24.82 -1.35 -3.37
CA ALA A 33 -26.07 -1.57 -4.10
C ALA A 33 -26.93 -2.66 -3.44
N SER A 34 -26.32 -3.75 -2.97
CA SER A 34 -27.02 -4.84 -2.28
C SER A 34 -27.62 -4.43 -0.91
N ARG A 35 -27.18 -3.29 -0.36
CA ARG A 35 -27.65 -2.69 0.92
C ARG A 35 -28.50 -1.44 0.71
N GLY A 36 -28.72 -1.03 -0.55
CA GLY A 36 -29.42 0.22 -0.85
C GLY A 36 -28.65 1.47 -0.42
N LEU A 37 -27.31 1.41 -0.36
CA LEU A 37 -26.43 2.49 0.07
C LEU A 37 -25.79 3.22 -1.12
N ASP A 38 -25.47 4.51 -0.94
CA ASP A 38 -24.63 5.26 -1.85
C ASP A 38 -23.16 4.84 -1.67
N THR A 39 -22.48 4.50 -2.76
CA THR A 39 -21.09 4.05 -2.75
C THR A 39 -20.09 5.18 -2.55
N ARG A 40 -20.41 6.40 -2.97
CA ARG A 40 -19.46 7.53 -3.00
C ARG A 40 -18.74 7.77 -1.68
N PRO A 41 -19.42 7.85 -0.51
CA PRO A 41 -18.75 8.10 0.76
C PRO A 41 -17.72 7.01 1.13
N PHE A 42 -17.94 5.77 0.70
CA PHE A 42 -16.99 4.67 0.95
C PHE A 42 -15.74 4.83 0.09
N LEU A 43 -15.89 5.11 -1.20
CA LEU A 43 -14.77 5.27 -2.13
C LEU A 43 -13.86 6.46 -1.78
N GLU A 44 -14.42 7.52 -1.18
CA GLU A 44 -13.66 8.69 -0.74
C GLU A 44 -12.64 8.37 0.36
N VAL A 45 -12.85 7.29 1.14
CA VAL A 45 -12.03 6.98 2.31
C VAL A 45 -11.45 5.56 2.32
N ALA A 46 -11.84 4.69 1.39
CA ALA A 46 -11.46 3.27 1.40
C ALA A 46 -9.96 3.06 1.12
N HIS A 47 -9.36 3.86 0.25
CA HIS A 47 -7.96 3.67 -0.11
C HIS A 47 -7.02 3.84 1.08
N GLY A 48 -6.12 2.87 1.26
CA GLY A 48 -5.14 2.84 2.34
C GLY A 48 -5.69 2.40 3.71
N ARG A 49 -6.98 2.09 3.84
CA ARG A 49 -7.63 1.65 5.09
C ARG A 49 -8.06 0.19 5.03
N ARG A 50 -8.29 -0.41 6.20
CA ARG A 50 -8.98 -1.69 6.30
C ARG A 50 -10.47 -1.51 5.97
N THR A 51 -11.05 -2.51 5.33
CA THR A 51 -12.49 -2.56 5.01
C THR A 51 -13.37 -2.29 6.24
N SER A 52 -13.07 -2.95 7.36
CA SER A 52 -13.83 -2.77 8.61
C SER A 52 -13.68 -1.36 9.22
N GLU A 53 -12.56 -0.67 9.02
CA GLU A 53 -12.34 0.71 9.47
C GLU A 53 -13.11 1.70 8.60
N THR A 54 -13.13 1.47 7.28
CA THR A 54 -13.97 2.22 6.33
C THR A 54 -15.45 2.12 6.69
N LEU A 55 -15.92 0.90 6.97
CA LEU A 55 -17.32 0.66 7.39
C LEU A 55 -17.67 1.40 8.67
N ARG A 56 -16.84 1.33 9.71
CA ARG A 56 -17.09 2.07 10.97
C ARG A 56 -17.14 3.58 10.78
N LEU A 57 -16.36 4.10 9.83
CA LEU A 57 -16.31 5.54 9.56
C LEU A 57 -17.53 6.03 8.78
N VAL A 58 -17.96 5.29 7.76
CA VAL A 58 -18.98 5.73 6.79
C VAL A 58 -20.38 5.22 7.15
N ALA A 59 -20.48 4.03 7.71
CA ALA A 59 -21.75 3.37 8.02
C ALA A 59 -21.74 2.78 9.46
N PRO A 60 -21.59 3.62 10.50
CA PRO A 60 -21.46 3.17 11.89
C PRO A 60 -22.70 2.42 12.42
N GLN A 61 -23.84 2.51 11.71
CA GLN A 61 -25.07 1.77 12.01
C GLN A 61 -25.01 0.29 11.58
N LEU A 62 -24.04 -0.11 10.76
CA LEU A 62 -23.86 -1.49 10.33
C LEU A 62 -22.90 -2.24 11.26
N ASP A 63 -23.05 -3.57 11.32
CA ASP A 63 -22.05 -4.41 11.95
C ASP A 63 -20.81 -4.49 11.04
N ALA A 64 -19.81 -3.66 11.35
CA ALA A 64 -18.59 -3.55 10.57
C ALA A 64 -17.77 -4.86 10.51
N ALA A 65 -17.92 -5.75 11.49
CA ALA A 65 -17.23 -7.05 11.48
C ALA A 65 -17.94 -8.02 10.52
N ALA A 66 -19.26 -8.11 10.60
CA ALA A 66 -20.06 -8.96 9.72
C ALA A 66 -19.98 -8.50 8.26
N GLU A 67 -20.15 -7.20 8.00
CA GLU A 67 -20.09 -6.65 6.64
C GLU A 67 -18.66 -6.67 6.08
N GLY A 68 -17.65 -6.44 6.92
CA GLY A 68 -16.25 -6.59 6.54
C GLY A 68 -15.93 -8.00 6.08
N ALA A 69 -16.39 -9.02 6.81
CA ALA A 69 -16.22 -10.41 6.40
C ALA A 69 -16.94 -10.78 5.09
N VAL A 70 -18.02 -10.08 4.73
CA VAL A 70 -18.66 -10.22 3.41
C VAL A 70 -17.78 -9.63 2.32
N LEU A 71 -17.29 -8.41 2.53
CA LEU A 71 -16.41 -7.72 1.58
C LEU A 71 -15.09 -8.47 1.37
N ASP A 72 -14.46 -8.95 2.45
CA ASP A 72 -13.22 -9.73 2.38
C ASP A 72 -13.40 -10.98 1.48
N ARG A 73 -14.53 -11.70 1.63
CA ARG A 73 -14.84 -12.86 0.76
C ARG A 73 -15.02 -12.47 -0.72
N ILE A 74 -15.55 -11.29 -1.00
CA ILE A 74 -15.67 -10.78 -2.38
C ILE A 74 -14.28 -10.41 -2.91
N GLU A 75 -13.46 -9.76 -2.11
CA GLU A 75 -12.10 -9.37 -2.47
C GLU A 75 -11.19 -10.59 -2.75
N GLU A 76 -11.39 -11.71 -2.05
CA GLU A 76 -10.63 -12.95 -2.23
C GLU A 76 -10.85 -13.64 -3.59
N ILE A 77 -11.87 -13.24 -4.34
CA ILE A 77 -12.19 -13.82 -5.65
C ILE A 77 -12.25 -12.78 -6.78
N GLU A 78 -12.30 -11.49 -6.45
CA GLU A 78 -12.45 -10.42 -7.45
C GLU A 78 -11.09 -10.02 -8.00
N THR A 79 -10.86 -10.31 -9.27
CA THR A 79 -9.60 -10.00 -9.98
C THR A 79 -9.78 -9.06 -11.17
N ARG A 80 -11.01 -8.69 -11.50
CA ARG A 80 -11.29 -7.80 -12.63
C ARG A 80 -10.70 -6.41 -12.42
N GLY A 81 -9.99 -5.93 -13.42
CA GLY A 81 -9.38 -4.60 -13.39
C GLY A 81 -8.09 -4.51 -12.58
N LEU A 82 -7.55 -5.63 -12.10
CA LEU A 82 -6.21 -5.66 -11.50
C LEU A 82 -5.14 -5.59 -12.59
N ALA A 83 -4.15 -4.73 -12.40
CA ALA A 83 -2.96 -4.65 -13.25
C ALA A 83 -1.71 -4.34 -12.41
N ALA A 84 -0.54 -4.77 -12.86
CA ALA A 84 0.70 -4.29 -12.24
C ALA A 84 0.86 -2.79 -12.50
N ALA A 85 1.22 -2.03 -11.47
CA ALA A 85 1.51 -0.61 -11.64
C ALA A 85 2.68 -0.44 -12.63
N PRO A 86 2.61 0.53 -13.56
CA PRO A 86 3.68 0.77 -14.53
C PRO A 86 5.02 0.98 -13.83
N GLY A 87 6.00 0.13 -14.14
CA GLY A 87 7.33 0.17 -13.54
C GLY A 87 7.54 -0.78 -12.34
N ALA A 88 6.49 -1.30 -11.70
CA ALA A 88 6.60 -2.14 -10.50
C ALA A 88 7.52 -3.36 -10.69
N ALA A 89 7.27 -4.18 -11.70
CA ALA A 89 8.09 -5.37 -11.97
C ALA A 89 9.55 -5.04 -12.26
N ALA A 90 9.82 -3.95 -12.99
CA ALA A 90 11.19 -3.53 -13.32
C ALA A 90 11.93 -3.03 -12.07
N LEU A 91 11.24 -2.35 -11.19
CA LEU A 91 11.78 -1.80 -9.95
C LEU A 91 12.08 -2.92 -8.95
N LEU A 92 11.13 -3.87 -8.74
CA LEU A 92 11.32 -4.99 -7.83
C LEU A 92 12.49 -5.90 -8.24
N ARG A 93 12.73 -6.10 -9.54
CA ARG A 93 13.90 -6.88 -10.03
C ARG A 93 15.26 -6.28 -9.66
N ARG A 94 15.31 -5.02 -9.23
CA ARG A 94 16.56 -4.33 -8.81
C ARG A 94 16.85 -4.46 -7.34
N LEU A 95 15.92 -5.03 -6.57
CA LEU A 95 15.99 -5.16 -5.12
C LEU A 95 16.28 -6.61 -4.74
N THR A 96 17.13 -6.80 -3.74
CA THR A 96 17.29 -8.10 -3.07
C THR A 96 16.16 -8.30 -2.05
N GLU A 97 15.93 -9.53 -1.61
CA GLU A 97 14.88 -9.86 -0.64
C GLU A 97 14.98 -9.07 0.67
N GLN A 98 16.19 -8.68 1.09
CA GLN A 98 16.45 -7.90 2.31
C GLN A 98 16.29 -6.39 2.11
N GLN A 99 16.01 -5.93 0.89
CA GLN A 99 15.92 -4.51 0.56
C GLN A 99 14.48 -4.01 0.37
N TRP A 100 13.49 -4.89 0.46
CA TRP A 100 12.09 -4.47 0.32
C TRP A 100 11.11 -5.31 1.11
N ALA A 101 9.97 -4.69 1.41
CA ALA A 101 8.81 -5.32 2.01
C ALA A 101 7.54 -4.76 1.43
N VAL A 102 6.43 -5.48 1.61
CA VAL A 102 5.08 -4.95 1.39
C VAL A 102 4.38 -4.78 2.73
N VAL A 103 3.68 -3.64 2.88
CA VAL A 103 2.87 -3.30 4.05
C VAL A 103 1.49 -2.86 3.58
N THR A 104 0.50 -3.73 3.65
CA THR A 104 -0.85 -3.49 3.16
C THR A 104 -1.91 -3.49 4.26
N SER A 105 -3.00 -2.76 4.03
CA SER A 105 -4.22 -2.82 4.86
C SER A 105 -5.14 -3.99 4.51
N GLY A 106 -4.89 -4.68 3.41
CA GLY A 106 -5.62 -5.88 2.99
C GLY A 106 -5.23 -7.12 3.77
N SER A 107 -6.08 -8.16 3.70
CA SER A 107 -5.77 -9.48 4.26
C SER A 107 -4.65 -10.16 3.48
N SER A 108 -3.99 -11.14 4.11
CA SER A 108 -2.93 -11.94 3.46
C SER A 108 -3.45 -12.66 2.22
N ALA A 109 -4.69 -13.18 2.26
CA ALA A 109 -5.30 -13.87 1.15
C ALA A 109 -5.50 -12.92 -0.06
N VAL A 110 -6.11 -11.76 0.17
CA VAL A 110 -6.36 -10.74 -0.86
C VAL A 110 -5.04 -10.22 -1.44
N ALA A 111 -4.07 -9.90 -0.61
CA ALA A 111 -2.80 -9.35 -1.05
C ALA A 111 -2.00 -10.35 -1.90
N ARG A 112 -1.99 -11.63 -1.53
CA ARG A 112 -1.37 -12.70 -2.33
C ARG A 112 -2.09 -12.92 -3.65
N LEU A 113 -3.42 -12.92 -3.66
CA LEU A 113 -4.21 -13.01 -4.88
C LEU A 113 -3.85 -11.88 -5.85
N ARG A 114 -3.80 -10.64 -5.36
CA ARG A 114 -3.47 -9.45 -6.17
C ARG A 114 -2.08 -9.56 -6.80
N LEU A 115 -1.05 -9.88 -5.99
CA LEU A 115 0.31 -10.07 -6.50
C LEU A 115 0.38 -11.18 -7.55
N ALA A 116 -0.22 -12.34 -7.27
CA ALA A 116 -0.24 -13.49 -8.19
C ALA A 116 -0.95 -13.15 -9.50
N THR A 117 -2.12 -12.48 -9.43
CA THR A 117 -2.91 -12.11 -10.61
C THR A 117 -2.13 -11.21 -11.57
N VAL A 118 -1.31 -10.30 -11.03
CA VAL A 118 -0.54 -9.36 -11.85
C VAL A 118 0.90 -9.82 -12.12
N GLY A 119 1.28 -11.03 -11.69
CA GLY A 119 2.60 -11.62 -11.95
C GLY A 119 3.74 -10.93 -11.19
N LEU A 120 3.47 -10.33 -10.04
CA LEU A 120 4.50 -9.76 -9.18
C LEU A 120 4.94 -10.76 -8.09
N PRO A 121 6.22 -10.74 -7.67
CA PRO A 121 6.71 -11.63 -6.63
C PRO A 121 6.10 -11.29 -5.26
N THR A 122 5.89 -12.33 -4.45
CA THR A 122 5.59 -12.13 -3.03
C THR A 122 6.89 -11.80 -2.27
N PRO A 123 6.95 -10.74 -1.45
CA PRO A 123 8.16 -10.39 -0.71
C PRO A 123 8.44 -11.38 0.42
N HIS A 124 9.71 -11.45 0.84
CA HIS A 124 10.10 -12.19 2.05
C HIS A 124 9.47 -11.57 3.31
N VAL A 125 9.48 -10.26 3.43
CA VAL A 125 8.79 -9.51 4.49
C VAL A 125 7.47 -8.97 3.94
N PHE A 126 6.37 -9.54 4.43
CA PHE A 126 5.02 -9.23 4.00
C PHE A 126 4.16 -8.95 5.24
N ILE A 127 3.73 -7.69 5.41
CA ILE A 127 2.89 -7.24 6.51
C ILE A 127 1.49 -6.98 5.99
N THR A 128 0.52 -7.63 6.58
CA THR A 128 -0.89 -7.61 6.20
C THR A 128 -1.78 -7.19 7.37
N ALA A 129 -3.08 -7.10 7.16
CA ALA A 129 -4.02 -6.70 8.21
C ALA A 129 -3.92 -7.57 9.47
N GLU A 130 -3.57 -8.84 9.33
CA GLU A 130 -3.49 -9.82 10.43
C GLU A 130 -2.24 -9.62 11.31
N ASP A 131 -1.18 -9.00 10.78
CA ASP A 131 0.09 -8.83 11.50
C ASP A 131 0.06 -7.72 12.55
N VAL A 132 -0.93 -6.81 12.50
CA VAL A 132 -0.99 -5.65 13.39
C VAL A 132 -2.40 -5.43 13.94
N THR A 133 -2.50 -4.97 15.17
CA THR A 133 -3.80 -4.72 15.83
C THR A 133 -4.52 -3.50 15.23
N ARG A 134 -3.77 -2.41 14.96
CA ARG A 134 -4.30 -1.18 14.37
C ARG A 134 -3.73 -0.97 12.97
N GLY A 135 -4.61 -0.63 12.03
CA GLY A 135 -4.23 -0.30 10.66
C GLY A 135 -3.70 1.13 10.50
N LYS A 136 -3.27 1.50 9.31
CA LYS A 136 -2.90 2.87 8.94
C LYS A 136 -4.02 3.84 9.33
N PRO A 137 -3.74 4.96 9.99
CA PRO A 137 -2.45 5.67 10.09
C PRO A 137 -1.53 5.25 11.24
N ASP A 138 -1.82 4.16 11.97
CA ASP A 138 -0.91 3.66 13.00
C ASP A 138 0.41 3.18 12.35
N PRO A 139 1.59 3.53 12.92
CA PRO A 139 2.88 3.19 12.33
C PRO A 139 3.27 1.71 12.48
N ALA A 140 2.51 0.90 13.23
CA ALA A 140 2.90 -0.46 13.62
C ALA A 140 3.30 -1.34 12.43
N GLY A 141 2.57 -1.25 11.29
CA GLY A 141 2.88 -2.06 10.11
C GLY A 141 4.26 -1.73 9.52
N TYR A 142 4.57 -0.46 9.36
CA TYR A 142 5.87 -0.03 8.83
C TYR A 142 7.02 -0.30 9.80
N LEU A 143 6.81 -0.09 11.10
CA LEU A 143 7.80 -0.42 12.13
C LEU A 143 8.09 -1.93 12.17
N LEU A 144 7.04 -2.76 12.06
CA LEU A 144 7.19 -4.21 12.01
C LEU A 144 7.96 -4.67 10.76
N ALA A 145 7.68 -4.07 9.60
CA ALA A 145 8.39 -4.36 8.36
C ALA A 145 9.88 -4.02 8.47
N ALA A 146 10.22 -2.83 8.99
CA ALA A 146 11.61 -2.42 9.21
C ALA A 146 12.32 -3.38 10.17
N ALA A 147 11.67 -3.76 11.27
CA ALA A 147 12.21 -4.71 12.25
C ALA A 147 12.47 -6.09 11.63
N ARG A 148 11.52 -6.62 10.82
CA ARG A 148 11.68 -7.91 10.12
C ARG A 148 12.79 -7.88 9.05
N LEU A 149 13.07 -6.71 8.46
CA LEU A 149 14.22 -6.51 7.56
C LEU A 149 15.54 -6.25 8.30
N GLY A 150 15.52 -6.10 9.63
CA GLY A 150 16.69 -5.75 10.42
C GLY A 150 17.21 -4.34 10.12
N ARG A 151 16.30 -3.37 9.84
CA ARG A 151 16.63 -1.99 9.49
C ARG A 151 16.09 -1.00 10.52
N ALA A 152 16.83 0.09 10.74
CA ALA A 152 16.29 1.22 11.49
C ALA A 152 15.22 1.95 10.64
N PRO A 153 14.17 2.50 11.25
CA PRO A 153 13.14 3.25 10.50
C PRO A 153 13.72 4.39 9.65
N SER A 154 14.75 5.11 10.15
CA SER A 154 15.45 6.18 9.43
C SER A 154 16.16 5.70 8.15
N ASP A 155 16.48 4.42 8.06
CA ASP A 155 17.13 3.79 6.91
C ASP A 155 16.12 3.26 5.87
N CYS A 156 14.82 3.41 6.15
CA CYS A 156 13.74 2.98 5.26
C CYS A 156 13.09 4.16 4.54
N ILE A 157 12.61 3.90 3.34
CA ILE A 157 11.72 4.80 2.59
C ILE A 157 10.41 4.06 2.33
N VAL A 158 9.29 4.72 2.61
CA VAL A 158 7.94 4.23 2.32
C VAL A 158 7.49 4.75 0.96
N LEU A 159 6.89 3.86 0.15
CA LEU A 159 6.15 4.22 -1.06
C LEU A 159 4.66 4.01 -0.83
N GLU A 160 3.89 5.07 -1.02
CA GLU A 160 2.46 5.15 -0.69
C GLU A 160 1.67 5.95 -1.72
N ASP A 161 0.33 5.86 -1.66
CA ASP A 161 -0.57 6.60 -2.54
C ASP A 161 -1.74 7.25 -1.80
N ALA A 162 -1.90 6.95 -0.50
CA ALA A 162 -3.05 7.36 0.30
C ALA A 162 -2.66 8.10 1.60
N PRO A 163 -3.45 9.10 2.05
CA PRO A 163 -3.15 9.89 3.25
C PRO A 163 -2.94 9.07 4.52
N PRO A 164 -3.72 7.98 4.81
CA PRO A 164 -3.47 7.17 6.00
C PRO A 164 -2.10 6.49 6.01
N GLY A 165 -1.65 6.03 4.84
CA GLY A 165 -0.34 5.40 4.73
C GLY A 165 0.81 6.39 4.82
N VAL A 166 0.66 7.59 4.23
CA VAL A 166 1.63 8.68 4.42
C VAL A 166 1.77 9.01 5.91
N ALA A 167 0.64 9.17 6.61
CA ALA A 167 0.66 9.45 8.04
C ALA A 167 1.34 8.33 8.85
N ALA A 168 1.08 7.06 8.51
CA ALA A 168 1.70 5.91 9.15
C ALA A 168 3.22 5.88 8.93
N GLY A 169 3.70 6.11 7.71
CA GLY A 169 5.13 6.18 7.38
C GLY A 169 5.83 7.31 8.12
N LYS A 170 5.22 8.50 8.15
CA LYS A 170 5.75 9.66 8.90
C LYS A 170 5.77 9.40 10.40
N ALA A 171 4.70 8.81 10.96
CA ALA A 171 4.65 8.44 12.38
C ALA A 171 5.68 7.35 12.75
N ALA A 172 6.06 6.50 11.80
CA ALA A 172 7.14 5.54 11.97
C ALA A 172 8.56 6.17 11.93
N GLY A 173 8.67 7.48 11.69
CA GLY A 173 9.97 8.16 11.55
C GLY A 173 10.65 7.91 10.20
N MET A 174 9.90 7.49 9.19
CA MET A 174 10.42 7.18 7.85
C MET A 174 10.20 8.35 6.88
N ARG A 175 11.01 8.41 5.83
CA ARG A 175 10.73 9.26 4.67
C ARG A 175 9.68 8.58 3.81
N VAL A 176 8.78 9.39 3.26
CA VAL A 176 7.66 8.90 2.46
C VAL A 176 7.68 9.55 1.08
N ILE A 177 7.69 8.72 0.05
CA ILE A 177 7.48 9.12 -1.35
C ILE A 177 6.08 8.67 -1.74
N THR A 178 5.26 9.55 -2.31
CA THR A 178 3.92 9.18 -2.79
C THR A 178 3.86 9.05 -4.30
N VAL A 179 3.00 8.13 -4.76
CA VAL A 179 2.60 8.01 -6.16
C VAL A 179 1.18 8.57 -6.28
N LEU A 180 0.95 9.47 -7.25
CA LEU A 180 -0.32 10.16 -7.43
C LEU A 180 -1.31 9.28 -8.23
N THR A 181 -1.67 8.12 -7.68
CA THR A 181 -2.55 7.14 -8.33
C THR A 181 -3.98 7.23 -7.85
N THR A 182 -4.21 7.32 -6.53
CA THR A 182 -5.55 7.30 -5.92
C THR A 182 -5.98 8.67 -5.38
N HIS A 183 -5.03 9.52 -5.00
CA HIS A 183 -5.29 10.82 -4.40
C HIS A 183 -4.58 11.97 -5.12
N ALA A 184 -5.18 13.16 -5.04
CA ALA A 184 -4.56 14.38 -5.56
C ALA A 184 -3.37 14.82 -4.71
N ALA A 185 -2.41 15.52 -5.33
CA ALA A 185 -1.18 15.99 -4.67
C ALA A 185 -1.43 16.82 -3.40
N ALA A 186 -2.53 17.59 -3.36
CA ALA A 186 -2.92 18.40 -2.20
C ALA A 186 -3.30 17.55 -0.97
N GLN A 187 -3.77 16.31 -1.16
CA GLN A 187 -4.11 15.40 -0.08
C GLN A 187 -2.87 14.66 0.49
N LEU A 188 -1.74 14.75 -0.20
CA LEU A 188 -0.50 14.02 0.08
C LEU A 188 0.66 14.97 0.43
N GLU A 189 0.36 16.17 0.92
CA GLU A 189 1.37 17.22 1.21
C GLU A 189 2.37 16.84 2.31
N ALA A 190 1.98 15.94 3.24
CA ALA A 190 2.84 15.46 4.31
C ALA A 190 3.99 14.55 3.82
N ALA A 191 3.95 14.05 2.59
CA ALA A 191 5.01 13.24 2.00
C ALA A 191 6.24 14.10 1.67
N ASP A 192 7.42 13.46 1.75
CA ASP A 192 8.71 14.12 1.45
C ASP A 192 8.91 14.32 -0.06
N ALA A 193 8.28 13.48 -0.89
CA ALA A 193 8.28 13.61 -2.35
C ALA A 193 7.01 13.02 -2.97
N ARG A 194 6.70 13.46 -4.19
CA ARG A 194 5.51 13.03 -4.95
C ARG A 194 5.92 12.68 -6.38
N LEU A 195 5.45 11.51 -6.85
CA LEU A 195 5.69 10.99 -8.19
C LEU A 195 4.37 10.92 -8.96
N ALA A 196 4.38 11.30 -10.22
CA ALA A 196 3.22 11.11 -11.08
C ALA A 196 2.92 9.61 -11.33
N ALA A 197 3.96 8.79 -11.40
CA ALA A 197 3.88 7.34 -11.58
C ALA A 197 5.11 6.65 -11.00
N LEU A 198 4.95 5.40 -10.56
CA LEU A 198 6.06 4.59 -10.04
C LEU A 198 7.19 4.38 -11.08
N SER A 199 6.84 4.38 -12.36
CA SER A 199 7.82 4.30 -13.47
C SER A 199 8.81 5.47 -13.54
N SER A 200 8.54 6.59 -12.86
CA SER A 200 9.46 7.71 -12.74
C SER A 200 10.59 7.45 -11.74
N LEU A 201 10.40 6.50 -10.81
CA LEU A 201 11.40 6.18 -9.80
C LEU A 201 12.50 5.31 -10.38
N ARG A 202 13.75 5.66 -10.07
CA ARG A 202 14.94 4.85 -10.32
C ARG A 202 15.53 4.42 -8.99
N ILE A 203 15.88 3.14 -8.88
CA ILE A 203 16.56 2.58 -7.71
C ILE A 203 17.84 1.91 -8.18
N GLN A 204 18.93 2.19 -7.51
CA GLN A 204 20.23 1.56 -7.77
C GLN A 204 21.04 1.41 -6.47
N PRO A 205 21.89 0.38 -6.35
CA PRO A 205 22.89 0.30 -5.29
C PRO A 205 23.84 1.49 -5.37
N ILE A 206 24.24 2.06 -4.23
CA ILE A 206 25.22 3.16 -4.18
C ILE A 206 26.60 2.69 -4.67
N ALA A 207 26.94 1.42 -4.38
CA ALA A 207 28.14 0.74 -4.87
C ALA A 207 27.85 -0.75 -5.10
N ALA A 208 28.62 -1.41 -5.91
CA ALA A 208 28.47 -2.85 -6.13
C ALA A 208 28.56 -3.62 -4.81
N GLY A 209 27.53 -4.43 -4.51
CA GLY A 209 27.43 -5.19 -3.26
C GLY A 209 26.98 -4.36 -2.03
N SER A 210 26.67 -3.07 -2.19
CA SER A 210 26.17 -2.23 -1.11
C SER A 210 24.74 -2.62 -0.71
N ALA A 211 24.48 -2.64 0.60
CA ALA A 211 23.11 -2.69 1.13
C ALA A 211 22.35 -1.36 0.93
N SER A 212 23.08 -0.26 0.75
CA SER A 212 22.50 1.07 0.59
C SER A 212 22.05 1.33 -0.84
N LEU A 213 20.87 1.91 -0.97
CA LEU A 213 20.17 2.23 -2.21
C LEU A 213 20.13 3.74 -2.41
N GLU A 214 20.24 4.14 -3.67
CA GLU A 214 19.95 5.50 -4.13
C GLU A 214 18.65 5.48 -4.94
N LEU A 215 17.71 6.34 -4.54
CA LEU A 215 16.44 6.58 -5.21
C LEU A 215 16.52 7.95 -5.88
N SER A 216 16.33 8.00 -7.20
CA SER A 216 16.24 9.25 -7.97
C SER A 216 14.89 9.34 -8.69
N TYR A 217 14.30 10.56 -8.77
CA TYR A 217 12.94 10.80 -9.23
C TYR A 217 12.75 12.23 -9.75
#